data_1dfd3d3a58e17b39db7e32c215240075
#
_entry.id   1dfd3d3a58e17b39db7e32c215240075
#
_cell.length_a   1.000
_cell.length_b   1.000
_cell.length_c   1.000
_cell.angle_alpha   90.00
_cell.angle_beta   90.00
_cell.angle_gamma   90.00
#
_symmetry.space_group_name_H-M   'P 1'
#
loop_
_entity.id
_entity.type
_entity.pdbx_description
1 polymer ?
#
loop_
_entity_poly.entity_id
_entity_poly.type
_entity_poly.pdbx_seq_one_letter_code
_entity_poly.pdbx_strand_id
1 'polypeptide(L)'
;MQVLEWGAMYPDLVKSLIPVASVAAASPQQIGWSAVERMAIVQDPKWRDGWYYDAEPGDGPWHGLALAREISQITYRTSEVFDDRFGRDPVSKKEELQPWGRYQVESYLDHHGQKLVRRFDANAFLVLSKAMDLHDVGRGRGGIERVLGSFRMPVLTASITSDVLYPPYQQAAIHEAI
;
A
#
# COMPACT_ATOMS: atom_id res chain seq x y z
N MET A 1 5.59 -3.35 9.96
CA MET A 1 6.12 -2.02 10.36
C MET A 1 5.84 -1.71 11.83
N GLN A 2 4.61 -1.36 12.24
CA GLN A 2 4.31 -0.93 13.62
C GLN A 2 4.75 -1.93 14.70
N VAL A 3 4.57 -3.24 14.49
CA VAL A 3 4.98 -4.25 15.49
C VAL A 3 6.48 -4.23 15.76
N LEU A 4 7.31 -3.95 14.76
CA LEU A 4 8.77 -3.82 14.95
C LEU A 4 9.12 -2.56 15.75
N GLU A 5 8.40 -1.45 15.51
CA GLU A 5 8.54 -0.23 16.30
C GLU A 5 8.17 -0.45 17.78
N TRP A 6 7.08 -1.21 18.03
CA TRP A 6 6.72 -1.59 19.41
C TRP A 6 7.83 -2.40 20.09
N GLY A 7 8.42 -3.38 19.38
CA GLY A 7 9.53 -4.17 19.91
C GLY A 7 10.77 -3.32 20.21
N ALA A 8 11.04 -2.31 19.36
CA ALA A 8 12.18 -1.41 19.51
C ALA A 8 12.01 -0.37 20.62
N MET A 9 10.79 0.20 20.76
CA MET A 9 10.52 1.28 21.72
C MET A 9 10.10 0.77 23.10
N TYR A 10 9.42 -0.36 23.16
CA TYR A 10 8.80 -0.86 24.40
C TYR A 10 9.06 -2.36 24.62
N PRO A 11 10.34 -2.82 24.60
CA PRO A 11 10.67 -4.25 24.66
C PRO A 11 10.11 -4.96 25.91
N ASP A 12 10.04 -4.26 27.04
CA ASP A 12 9.55 -4.83 28.29
C ASP A 12 8.02 -5.00 28.32
N LEU A 13 7.28 -4.32 27.44
CA LEU A 13 5.82 -4.43 27.33
C LEU A 13 5.39 -5.50 26.32
N VAL A 14 6.30 -5.92 25.44
CA VAL A 14 6.02 -6.82 24.32
C VAL A 14 6.42 -8.25 24.68
N LYS A 15 5.45 -9.15 24.73
CA LYS A 15 5.70 -10.58 25.03
C LYS A 15 6.15 -11.38 23.81
N SER A 16 5.66 -11.02 22.61
CA SER A 16 6.02 -11.64 21.33
C SER A 16 5.63 -10.73 20.18
N LEU A 17 6.24 -10.94 19.01
CA LEU A 17 5.96 -10.21 17.77
C LEU A 17 5.60 -11.18 16.63
N ILE A 18 4.64 -10.79 15.81
CA ILE A 18 4.28 -11.53 14.59
C ILE A 18 4.20 -10.54 13.41
N PRO A 19 5.34 -10.13 12.81
CA PRO A 19 5.33 -9.37 11.57
C PRO A 19 4.93 -10.28 10.40
N VAL A 20 3.84 -9.93 9.72
CA VAL A 20 3.32 -10.63 8.54
C VAL A 20 3.44 -9.70 7.34
N ALA A 21 4.04 -10.14 6.25
CA ALA A 21 4.22 -9.37 5.02
C ALA A 21 4.63 -7.91 5.32
N SER A 22 5.76 -7.74 5.99
CA SER A 22 6.22 -6.45 6.55
C SER A 22 7.68 -6.19 6.18
N VAL A 23 8.20 -5.01 6.54
CA VAL A 23 9.59 -4.60 6.31
C VAL A 23 10.18 -3.92 7.53
N ALA A 24 11.49 -4.00 7.67
CA ALA A 24 12.24 -3.21 8.64
C ALA A 24 12.43 -1.75 8.20
N ALA A 25 12.52 -1.51 6.90
CA ALA A 25 12.51 -0.18 6.28
C ALA A 25 11.83 -0.25 4.92
N ALA A 26 11.16 0.83 4.51
CA ALA A 26 10.49 0.89 3.21
C ALA A 26 11.50 0.76 2.07
N SER A 27 11.20 -0.14 1.12
CA SER A 27 12.05 -0.36 -0.06
C SER A 27 11.82 0.71 -1.14
N PRO A 28 12.78 0.92 -2.06
CA PRO A 28 12.57 1.82 -3.20
C PRO A 28 11.34 1.48 -4.04
N GLN A 29 11.00 0.19 -4.19
CA GLN A 29 9.82 -0.24 -4.93
C GLN A 29 8.52 0.17 -4.23
N GLN A 30 8.43 -0.01 -2.91
CA GLN A 30 7.28 0.44 -2.11
C GLN A 30 7.12 1.95 -2.17
N ILE A 31 8.22 2.69 -2.01
CA ILE A 31 8.24 4.15 -2.14
C ILE A 31 7.80 4.57 -3.54
N GLY A 32 8.22 3.86 -4.59
CA GLY A 32 7.83 4.12 -5.97
C GLY A 32 6.31 3.99 -6.17
N TRP A 33 5.71 2.88 -5.73
CA TRP A 33 4.26 2.68 -5.77
C TRP A 33 3.51 3.79 -5.03
N SER A 34 3.87 4.04 -3.77
CA SER A 34 3.27 5.10 -2.96
C SER A 34 3.44 6.49 -3.58
N ALA A 35 4.56 6.77 -4.24
CA ALA A 35 4.80 8.04 -4.91
C ALA A 35 3.83 8.27 -6.07
N VAL A 36 3.61 7.26 -6.93
CA VAL A 36 2.66 7.34 -8.05
C VAL A 36 1.22 7.50 -7.53
N GLU A 37 0.84 6.77 -6.50
CA GLU A 37 -0.47 6.89 -5.86
C GLU A 37 -0.70 8.31 -5.30
N ARG A 38 0.28 8.87 -4.61
CA ARG A 38 0.19 10.26 -4.11
C ARG A 38 0.10 11.27 -5.25
N MET A 39 0.86 11.06 -6.33
CA MET A 39 0.79 11.94 -7.51
C MET A 39 -0.60 11.94 -8.14
N ALA A 40 -1.29 10.80 -8.19
CA ALA A 40 -2.67 10.75 -8.68
C ALA A 40 -3.60 11.69 -7.88
N ILE A 41 -3.42 11.76 -6.56
CA ILE A 41 -4.22 12.63 -5.69
C ILE A 41 -3.83 14.11 -5.89
N VAL A 42 -2.53 14.45 -5.83
CA VAL A 42 -2.11 15.86 -5.88
C VAL A 42 -2.30 16.50 -7.26
N GLN A 43 -2.41 15.68 -8.32
CA GLN A 43 -2.73 16.15 -9.67
C GLN A 43 -4.23 16.32 -9.91
N ASP A 44 -5.09 15.84 -9.01
CA ASP A 44 -6.53 16.11 -9.08
C ASP A 44 -6.77 17.61 -8.82
N PRO A 45 -7.35 18.38 -9.79
CA PRO A 45 -7.59 19.82 -9.60
C PRO A 45 -8.44 20.14 -8.38
N LYS A 46 -9.25 19.20 -7.92
CA LYS A 46 -10.11 19.36 -6.76
C LYS A 46 -9.38 19.12 -5.42
N TRP A 47 -8.11 18.71 -5.46
CA TRP A 47 -7.31 18.59 -4.25
C TRP A 47 -6.95 19.96 -3.63
N ARG A 48 -6.74 21.00 -4.46
CA ARG A 48 -6.57 22.40 -4.03
C ARG A 48 -5.49 22.57 -2.95
N ASP A 49 -4.34 21.95 -3.14
CA ASP A 49 -3.23 21.93 -2.17
C ASP A 49 -3.64 21.43 -0.76
N GLY A 50 -4.62 20.53 -0.71
CA GLY A 50 -5.17 19.98 0.53
C GLY A 50 -6.36 20.74 1.11
N TRP A 51 -6.74 21.89 0.51
CA TRP A 51 -7.83 22.76 0.99
C TRP A 51 -9.13 22.49 0.25
N TYR A 52 -9.75 21.33 0.48
CA TYR A 52 -11.01 20.93 -0.16
C TYR A 52 -12.15 20.63 0.82
N TYR A 53 -11.93 20.78 2.13
CA TYR A 53 -12.93 20.46 3.14
C TYR A 53 -14.13 21.42 3.15
N ASP A 54 -13.97 22.64 2.61
CA ASP A 54 -15.03 23.63 2.44
C ASP A 54 -15.80 23.46 1.12
N ALA A 55 -15.46 22.44 0.33
CA ALA A 55 -16.14 22.17 -0.94
C ALA A 55 -17.53 21.58 -0.72
N GLU A 56 -18.42 21.76 -1.70
CA GLU A 56 -19.73 21.12 -1.70
C GLU A 56 -19.59 19.58 -1.63
N PRO A 57 -20.54 18.89 -1.03
CA PRO A 57 -20.54 17.43 -1.00
C PRO A 57 -20.35 16.82 -2.40
N GLY A 58 -19.35 15.99 -2.57
CA GLY A 58 -18.96 15.39 -3.86
C GLY A 58 -17.96 16.21 -4.68
N ASP A 59 -17.52 17.37 -4.23
CA ASP A 59 -16.55 18.23 -4.94
C ASP A 59 -15.12 18.17 -4.34
N GLY A 60 -14.69 17.02 -3.88
CA GLY A 60 -13.33 16.75 -3.41
C GLY A 60 -12.48 16.01 -4.46
N PRO A 61 -11.21 15.67 -4.15
CA PRO A 61 -10.26 15.00 -5.05
C PRO A 61 -10.56 13.49 -5.21
N TRP A 62 -11.79 13.18 -5.52
CA TRP A 62 -12.31 11.82 -5.52
C TRP A 62 -11.77 10.99 -6.68
N HIS A 63 -11.50 11.61 -7.83
CA HIS A 63 -10.88 10.92 -8.96
C HIS A 63 -9.44 10.54 -8.68
N GLY A 64 -8.66 11.47 -8.11
CA GLY A 64 -7.29 11.19 -7.70
C GLY A 64 -7.20 10.11 -6.64
N LEU A 65 -8.07 10.16 -5.63
CA LEU A 65 -8.13 9.15 -4.57
C LEU A 65 -8.57 7.77 -5.11
N ALA A 66 -9.56 7.74 -6.02
CA ALA A 66 -9.98 6.51 -6.69
C ALA A 66 -8.83 5.90 -7.49
N LEU A 67 -8.15 6.70 -8.32
CA LEU A 67 -7.00 6.25 -9.12
C LEU A 67 -5.85 5.74 -8.25
N ALA A 68 -5.53 6.42 -7.15
CA ALA A 68 -4.55 5.94 -6.18
C ALA A 68 -4.91 4.54 -5.66
N ARG A 69 -6.19 4.32 -5.34
CA ARG A 69 -6.67 2.99 -4.92
C ARG A 69 -6.61 1.94 -6.03
N GLU A 70 -6.91 2.30 -7.26
CA GLU A 70 -6.83 1.41 -8.42
C GLU A 70 -5.40 0.93 -8.66
N ILE A 71 -4.41 1.83 -8.55
CA ILE A 71 -2.98 1.50 -8.60
C ILE A 71 -2.62 0.50 -7.51
N SER A 72 -2.97 0.78 -6.24
CA SER A 72 -2.75 -0.15 -5.13
C SER A 72 -3.43 -1.51 -5.38
N GLN A 73 -4.63 -1.50 -5.95
CA GLN A 73 -5.42 -2.72 -6.14
C GLN A 73 -4.76 -3.71 -7.09
N ILE A 74 -3.95 -3.24 -8.04
CA ILE A 74 -3.18 -4.11 -8.95
C ILE A 74 -2.14 -4.91 -8.16
N THR A 75 -1.51 -4.32 -7.14
CA THR A 75 -0.49 -5.01 -6.33
C THR A 75 -1.07 -6.01 -5.31
N TYR A 76 -2.39 -6.00 -5.09
CA TYR A 76 -3.03 -6.86 -4.08
C TYR A 76 -3.45 -8.24 -4.60
N ARG A 77 -3.19 -8.53 -5.86
CA ARG A 77 -3.51 -9.81 -6.51
C ARG A 77 -2.35 -10.27 -7.36
N THR A 78 -2.24 -11.57 -7.54
CA THR A 78 -1.28 -12.15 -8.48
C THR A 78 -1.81 -12.09 -9.91
N SER A 79 -0.92 -12.24 -10.90
CA SER A 79 -1.30 -12.33 -12.31
C SER A 79 -2.27 -13.49 -12.56
N GLU A 80 -2.03 -14.64 -11.94
CA GLU A 80 -2.88 -15.82 -12.09
C GLU A 80 -4.32 -15.55 -11.60
N VAL A 81 -4.47 -14.81 -10.49
CA VAL A 81 -5.81 -14.43 -9.98
C VAL A 81 -6.50 -13.47 -10.94
N PHE A 82 -5.76 -12.56 -11.59
CA PHE A 82 -6.33 -11.69 -12.62
C PHE A 82 -6.73 -12.50 -13.87
N ASP A 83 -5.87 -13.41 -14.32
CA ASP A 83 -6.14 -14.26 -15.49
C ASP A 83 -7.37 -15.15 -15.25
N ASP A 84 -7.42 -15.86 -14.12
CA ASP A 84 -8.54 -16.75 -13.78
C ASP A 84 -9.87 -15.99 -13.60
N ARG A 85 -9.81 -14.77 -13.11
CA ARG A 85 -11.02 -14.01 -12.76
C ARG A 85 -11.58 -13.18 -13.89
N PHE A 86 -10.72 -12.61 -14.71
CA PHE A 86 -11.12 -11.62 -15.71
C PHE A 86 -10.76 -12.02 -17.13
N GLY A 87 -9.69 -12.81 -17.32
CA GLY A 87 -9.16 -13.11 -18.64
C GLY A 87 -8.99 -11.84 -19.48
N ARG A 88 -9.47 -11.90 -20.71
CA ARG A 88 -9.57 -10.73 -21.63
C ARG A 88 -11.03 -10.39 -21.92
N ASP A 89 -11.92 -10.61 -20.96
CA ASP A 89 -13.35 -10.45 -21.17
C ASP A 89 -13.72 -8.96 -21.24
N PRO A 90 -14.33 -8.51 -22.36
CA PRO A 90 -14.85 -7.14 -22.47
C PRO A 90 -16.11 -6.97 -21.62
N VAL A 91 -16.37 -5.76 -21.17
CA VAL A 91 -17.65 -5.40 -20.52
C VAL A 91 -18.81 -5.52 -21.51
N SER A 92 -18.55 -5.16 -22.77
CA SER A 92 -19.51 -5.26 -23.87
C SER A 92 -18.83 -5.80 -25.12
N LYS A 93 -19.30 -6.93 -25.65
CA LYS A 93 -18.79 -7.49 -26.93
C LYS A 93 -18.93 -6.56 -28.13
N LYS A 94 -19.90 -5.64 -28.09
CA LYS A 94 -20.09 -4.64 -29.14
C LYS A 94 -18.99 -3.57 -29.18
N GLU A 95 -18.33 -3.38 -28.03
CA GLU A 95 -17.31 -2.34 -27.84
C GLU A 95 -15.89 -2.91 -27.77
N GLU A 96 -15.72 -4.23 -27.89
CA GLU A 96 -14.44 -4.94 -27.68
C GLU A 96 -13.30 -4.36 -28.53
N LEU A 97 -13.59 -3.95 -29.77
CA LEU A 97 -12.59 -3.39 -30.69
C LEU A 97 -12.66 -1.86 -30.79
N GLN A 98 -13.44 -1.21 -29.94
CA GLN A 98 -13.49 0.25 -29.91
C GLN A 98 -12.31 0.81 -29.11
N PRO A 99 -11.75 1.98 -29.46
CA PRO A 99 -10.62 2.57 -28.71
C PRO A 99 -10.88 2.79 -27.22
N TRP A 100 -12.14 2.94 -26.83
CA TRP A 100 -12.59 3.16 -25.46
C TRP A 100 -13.43 1.99 -24.92
N GLY A 101 -13.42 0.86 -25.61
CA GLY A 101 -14.02 -0.38 -25.12
C GLY A 101 -13.33 -0.82 -23.83
N ARG A 102 -14.10 -1.32 -22.87
CA ARG A 102 -13.59 -1.61 -21.54
C ARG A 102 -13.58 -3.11 -21.26
N TYR A 103 -12.58 -3.54 -20.48
CA TYR A 103 -12.45 -4.90 -19.97
C TYR A 103 -13.05 -5.03 -18.56
N GLN A 104 -13.42 -6.26 -18.18
CA GLN A 104 -13.97 -6.55 -16.85
C GLN A 104 -13.01 -6.16 -15.71
N VAL A 105 -11.70 -6.29 -15.92
CA VAL A 105 -10.69 -5.86 -14.95
C VAL A 105 -10.76 -4.36 -14.64
N GLU A 106 -11.06 -3.51 -15.64
CA GLU A 106 -11.20 -2.08 -15.42
C GLU A 106 -12.41 -1.76 -14.54
N SER A 107 -13.53 -2.47 -14.75
CA SER A 107 -14.70 -2.33 -13.89
C SER A 107 -14.44 -2.77 -12.45
N TYR A 108 -13.60 -3.79 -12.28
CA TYR A 108 -13.14 -4.22 -10.95
C TYR A 108 -12.30 -3.14 -10.26
N LEU A 109 -11.37 -2.52 -10.97
CA LEU A 109 -10.54 -1.44 -10.42
C LEU A 109 -11.38 -0.23 -10.03
N ASP A 110 -12.25 0.25 -10.92
CA ASP A 110 -13.21 1.33 -10.65
C ASP A 110 -14.04 1.07 -9.39
N HIS A 111 -14.58 -0.15 -9.26
CA HIS A 111 -15.36 -0.52 -8.08
C HIS A 111 -14.56 -0.31 -6.79
N HIS A 112 -13.29 -0.73 -6.79
CA HIS A 112 -12.43 -0.58 -5.61
C HIS A 112 -12.00 0.86 -5.38
N GLY A 113 -11.77 1.64 -6.42
CA GLY A 113 -11.52 3.08 -6.35
C GLY A 113 -12.70 3.79 -5.68
N GLN A 114 -13.91 3.62 -6.22
CA GLN A 114 -15.13 4.23 -5.69
C GLN A 114 -15.46 3.78 -4.26
N LYS A 115 -15.17 2.52 -3.93
CA LYS A 115 -15.36 2.00 -2.57
C LYS A 115 -14.43 2.69 -1.55
N LEU A 116 -13.19 3.04 -1.95
CA LEU A 116 -12.29 3.78 -1.08
C LEU A 116 -12.78 5.23 -0.87
N VAL A 117 -13.13 5.93 -1.93
CA VAL A 117 -13.63 7.31 -1.89
C VAL A 117 -14.76 7.50 -0.87
N ARG A 118 -15.66 6.53 -0.75
CA ARG A 118 -16.79 6.60 0.19
C ARG A 118 -16.41 6.53 1.67
N ARG A 119 -15.18 6.16 2.00
CA ARG A 119 -14.77 5.84 3.38
C ARG A 119 -13.40 6.37 3.79
N PHE A 120 -12.70 7.03 2.90
CA PHE A 120 -11.33 7.46 3.17
C PHE A 120 -11.10 8.87 2.66
N ASP A 121 -10.26 9.59 3.37
CA ASP A 121 -9.89 10.97 3.07
C ASP A 121 -8.59 11.03 2.28
N ALA A 122 -8.50 11.94 1.29
CA ALA A 122 -7.34 12.02 0.42
C ALA A 122 -6.09 12.55 1.15
N ASN A 123 -6.22 13.54 2.01
CA ASN A 123 -5.08 14.04 2.80
C ASN A 123 -4.60 12.97 3.79
N ALA A 124 -5.53 12.22 4.41
CA ALA A 124 -5.16 11.08 5.26
C ALA A 124 -4.39 10.01 4.47
N PHE A 125 -4.78 9.72 3.21
CA PHE A 125 -4.04 8.81 2.34
C PHE A 125 -2.61 9.31 2.09
N LEU A 126 -2.44 10.60 1.75
CA LEU A 126 -1.13 11.22 1.51
C LEU A 126 -0.22 11.10 2.74
N VAL A 127 -0.74 11.45 3.92
CA VAL A 127 0.02 11.42 5.18
C VAL A 127 0.40 10.00 5.57
N LEU A 128 -0.56 9.07 5.54
CA LEU A 128 -0.31 7.68 5.95
C LEU A 128 0.63 6.96 4.99
N SER A 129 0.46 7.12 3.66
CA SER A 129 1.38 6.53 2.70
C SER A 129 2.79 7.11 2.83
N LYS A 130 2.92 8.41 3.11
CA LYS A 130 4.22 9.03 3.37
C LYS A 130 4.85 8.54 4.68
N ALA A 131 4.06 8.33 5.72
CA ALA A 131 4.55 7.74 6.97
C ALA A 131 5.08 6.31 6.76
N MET A 132 4.45 5.54 5.86
CA MET A 132 4.95 4.20 5.48
C MET A 132 6.27 4.29 4.72
N ASP A 133 6.44 5.23 3.78
CA ASP A 133 7.71 5.46 3.08
C ASP A 133 8.85 5.86 4.04
N LEU A 134 8.52 6.59 5.09
CA LEU A 134 9.48 7.05 6.08
C LEU A 134 9.85 5.99 7.11
N HIS A 135 9.18 4.84 7.09
CA HIS A 135 9.47 3.76 8.03
C HIS A 135 10.88 3.21 7.83
N ASP A 136 11.64 3.22 8.91
CA ASP A 136 12.95 2.61 9.06
C ASP A 136 13.18 2.41 10.56
N VAL A 137 13.08 1.15 11.01
CA VAL A 137 13.20 0.82 12.44
C VAL A 137 14.60 1.13 13.00
N GLY A 138 15.60 1.16 12.13
CA GLY A 138 17.00 1.46 12.50
C GLY A 138 17.33 2.96 12.58
N ARG A 139 16.46 3.83 12.05
CA ARG A 139 16.73 5.27 11.95
C ARG A 139 16.93 5.92 13.31
N GLY A 140 18.09 6.54 13.50
CA GLY A 140 18.45 7.18 14.77
C GLY A 140 18.77 6.20 15.90
N ARG A 141 18.80 4.87 15.64
CA ARG A 141 19.02 3.82 16.64
C ARG A 141 20.27 2.97 16.35
N GLY A 142 21.08 3.37 15.39
CA GLY A 142 22.34 2.68 15.04
C GLY A 142 22.21 1.60 13.97
N GLY A 143 21.08 1.61 13.23
CA GLY A 143 20.84 0.70 12.10
C GLY A 143 19.89 -0.46 12.43
N ILE A 144 19.35 -1.04 11.36
CA ILE A 144 18.34 -2.12 11.45
C ILE A 144 18.87 -3.34 12.19
N GLU A 145 20.05 -3.82 11.84
CA GLU A 145 20.68 -5.00 12.44
C GLU A 145 20.86 -4.83 13.96
N ARG A 146 21.32 -3.64 14.38
CA ARG A 146 21.48 -3.35 15.81
C ARG A 146 20.14 -3.38 16.55
N VAL A 147 19.09 -2.81 15.99
CA VAL A 147 17.78 -2.76 16.63
C VAL A 147 17.15 -4.15 16.69
N LEU A 148 17.09 -4.85 15.57
CA LEU A 148 16.49 -6.18 15.50
C LEU A 148 17.26 -7.20 16.34
N GLY A 149 18.60 -7.19 16.29
CA GLY A 149 19.47 -8.03 17.11
C GLY A 149 19.39 -7.75 18.62
N SER A 150 18.77 -6.63 19.04
CA SER A 150 18.52 -6.34 20.45
C SER A 150 17.22 -6.96 20.98
N PHE A 151 16.36 -7.50 20.12
CA PHE A 151 15.09 -8.10 20.54
C PHE A 151 15.33 -9.31 21.42
N ARG A 152 14.56 -9.42 22.50
CA ARG A 152 14.63 -10.55 23.47
C ARG A 152 13.34 -11.35 23.51
N MET A 153 12.25 -10.79 22.96
CA MET A 153 10.98 -11.48 22.85
C MET A 153 10.99 -12.45 21.67
N PRO A 154 10.20 -13.53 21.72
CA PRO A 154 9.99 -14.41 20.57
C PRO A 154 9.40 -13.64 19.38
N VAL A 155 9.94 -13.88 18.17
CA VAL A 155 9.46 -13.27 16.92
C VAL A 155 9.16 -14.36 15.90
N LEU A 156 7.93 -14.36 15.37
CA LEU A 156 7.53 -15.19 14.24
C LEU A 156 7.35 -14.31 13.00
N THR A 157 8.21 -14.45 12.00
CA THR A 157 8.07 -13.78 10.71
C THR A 157 7.25 -14.64 9.74
N ALA A 158 6.32 -14.02 9.01
CA ALA A 158 5.54 -14.69 7.98
C ALA A 158 5.54 -13.89 6.68
N SER A 159 5.83 -14.56 5.56
CA SER A 159 5.81 -13.99 4.22
C SER A 159 4.70 -14.60 3.38
N ILE A 160 4.28 -13.87 2.32
CA ILE A 160 3.41 -14.38 1.27
C ILE A 160 4.28 -14.50 0.01
N THR A 161 4.39 -15.70 -0.55
CA THR A 161 5.34 -16.00 -1.64
C THR A 161 5.07 -15.18 -2.91
N SER A 162 3.82 -14.80 -3.13
CA SER A 162 3.38 -14.01 -4.29
C SER A 162 3.25 -12.52 -4.01
N ASP A 163 3.66 -12.04 -2.84
CA ASP A 163 3.57 -10.62 -2.50
C ASP A 163 4.62 -9.80 -3.27
N VAL A 164 4.15 -8.94 -4.17
CA VAL A 164 5.02 -8.08 -4.98
C VAL A 164 5.40 -6.77 -4.26
N LEU A 165 4.61 -6.38 -3.25
CA LEU A 165 4.83 -5.15 -2.49
C LEU A 165 5.76 -5.39 -1.30
N TYR A 166 5.58 -6.52 -0.60
CA TYR A 166 6.40 -6.98 0.53
C TYR A 166 7.00 -8.37 0.24
N PRO A 167 7.95 -8.47 -0.71
CA PRO A 167 8.51 -9.75 -1.14
C PRO A 167 9.13 -10.56 0.00
N PRO A 168 9.14 -11.90 -0.10
CA PRO A 168 9.62 -12.80 0.96
C PRO A 168 11.02 -12.50 1.49
N TYR A 169 11.95 -12.01 0.64
CA TYR A 169 13.31 -11.67 1.06
C TYR A 169 13.36 -10.61 2.16
N GLN A 170 12.35 -9.72 2.22
CA GLN A 170 12.27 -8.68 3.26
C GLN A 170 11.94 -9.28 4.64
N GLN A 171 11.10 -10.34 4.66
CA GLN A 171 10.84 -11.08 5.89
C GLN A 171 12.04 -11.94 6.30
N ALA A 172 12.74 -12.54 5.34
CA ALA A 172 13.98 -13.27 5.59
C ALA A 172 15.03 -12.34 6.23
N ALA A 173 15.20 -11.13 5.68
CA ALA A 173 16.13 -10.15 6.25
C ALA A 173 15.77 -9.74 7.68
N ILE A 174 14.49 -9.61 8.03
CA ILE A 174 14.06 -9.37 9.42
C ILE A 174 14.44 -10.56 10.30
N HIS A 175 14.19 -11.78 9.84
CA HIS A 175 14.48 -13.01 10.58
C HIS A 175 15.98 -13.19 10.85
N GLU A 176 16.79 -12.94 9.83
CA GLU A 176 18.25 -13.06 9.91
C GLU A 176 18.91 -12.02 10.82
N ALA A 177 18.27 -10.87 11.00
CA ALA A 177 18.78 -9.77 11.83
C ALA A 177 18.38 -9.89 13.31
N ILE A 178 17.46 -10.80 13.68
CA ILE A 178 17.03 -11.09 15.06
C ILE A 178 17.86 -12.21 15.66
#